data_d1cd951866be0bc1c12054a865d7a3e9
#
_entry.id   d1cd951866be0bc1c12054a865d7a3e9
#
_cell.length_a   1.000
_cell.length_b   1.000
_cell.length_c   1.000
_cell.angle_alpha   90.00
_cell.angle_beta   90.00
_cell.angle_gamma   90.00
#
_symmetry.space_group_name_H-M   'P 1'
#
loop_
_entity.id
_entity.type
_entity.pdbx_description
1 polymer ?
#
loop_
_entity_poly.entity_id
_entity_poly.type
_entity_poly.pdbx_seq_one_letter_code
_entity_poly.pdbx_strand_id
1 'polypeptide(L)'
;MIYDIIIVGTGAGGATVAHELYNENLNLLILDKGSNIPLGNAVNKIKITDLNLEIEPLEDNTEYEFLKQPAELMEIVGVGGTTLVSLANACYACTSCYKNSATAQFKVHSLELFEELLDASKELKVGSLPSHMMGPATKRLVKEGEKLGYFMEPMPKFIDFSKCDNCGLCLVGCTKGAKWDATDFMEDIKSYGNPPEIVTGFTVTRVLHNEGKVEGVEGTDKNGAKTIYKSNKVVLGAGALNTPQILRNSDITQDVGEGLFTDLFITVGGFLKDIKLNKEIPMGVKSEFGPYFLSPHYSAQLVSMIRDKGFELNESDVMGIMIKIADESNGKIHSDGTITKTLTNRDLKLFEKGYKKSVELLTAMGVDPNSISSTAIRGAHPGGTASVGKVVNKNLETSIEGLYITDASVIPQAPGRPPILTITALAKRLSNNLKEELGSL
;
A
#
# COMPACT_ATOMS: atom_id res chain seq x y z
N MET A 1 23.05 17.86 19.50
CA MET A 1 23.18 16.39 19.48
C MET A 1 23.24 15.97 18.01
N ILE A 2 24.05 15.02 17.65
CA ILE A 2 24.13 14.45 16.29
C ILE A 2 23.66 13.00 16.42
N TYR A 3 22.70 12.60 15.59
CA TYR A 3 22.22 11.24 15.52
C TYR A 3 23.03 10.45 14.49
N ASP A 4 23.17 9.13 14.69
CA ASP A 4 23.78 8.26 13.70
C ASP A 4 22.88 8.12 12.49
N ILE A 5 21.56 7.96 12.71
CA ILE A 5 20.55 7.89 11.65
C ILE A 5 19.28 8.63 12.09
N ILE A 6 18.69 9.40 11.17
CA ILE A 6 17.33 9.94 11.29
C ILE A 6 16.40 9.18 10.35
N ILE A 7 15.32 8.61 10.89
CA ILE A 7 14.28 7.90 10.14
C ILE A 7 13.02 8.77 10.10
N VAL A 8 12.51 9.06 8.91
CA VAL A 8 11.36 9.92 8.67
C VAL A 8 10.17 9.10 8.20
N GLY A 9 9.14 9.02 9.03
CA GLY A 9 7.94 8.20 8.80
C GLY A 9 8.02 6.82 9.44
N THR A 10 6.90 6.38 10.00
CA THR A 10 6.75 5.08 10.69
C THR A 10 5.79 4.13 9.95
N GLY A 11 5.64 4.30 8.63
CA GLY A 11 4.96 3.35 7.76
C GLY A 11 5.77 2.05 7.58
N ALA A 12 5.34 1.16 6.67
CA ALA A 12 5.97 -0.15 6.48
C ALA A 12 7.49 -0.09 6.35
N GLY A 13 8.03 0.84 5.55
CA GLY A 13 9.48 0.93 5.34
C GLY A 13 10.22 1.53 6.53
N GLY A 14 9.83 2.74 6.97
CA GLY A 14 10.53 3.43 8.06
C GLY A 14 10.46 2.67 9.39
N ALA A 15 9.31 2.09 9.74
CA ALA A 15 9.19 1.27 10.94
C ALA A 15 10.04 0.00 10.85
N THR A 16 10.16 -0.62 9.67
CA THR A 16 11.04 -1.78 9.48
C THR A 16 12.49 -1.40 9.68
N VAL A 17 12.98 -0.30 9.06
CA VAL A 17 14.36 0.16 9.29
C VAL A 17 14.62 0.46 10.75
N ALA A 18 13.69 1.15 11.41
CA ALA A 18 13.80 1.44 12.85
C ALA A 18 13.87 0.15 13.68
N HIS A 19 13.03 -0.85 13.39
CA HIS A 19 12.98 -2.12 14.08
C HIS A 19 14.24 -2.97 13.83
N GLU A 20 14.82 -2.93 12.65
CA GLU A 20 16.07 -3.63 12.36
C GLU A 20 17.30 -3.01 13.06
N LEU A 21 17.24 -1.72 13.42
CA LEU A 21 18.41 -0.97 13.91
C LEU A 21 18.32 -0.57 15.40
N TYR A 22 17.16 -0.69 16.06
CA TYR A 22 16.95 -0.13 17.41
C TYR A 22 17.82 -0.74 18.51
N ASN A 23 18.36 -1.92 18.29
CA ASN A 23 19.21 -2.65 19.26
C ASN A 23 20.69 -2.68 18.87
N GLU A 24 21.10 -1.96 17.84
CA GLU A 24 22.49 -1.96 17.31
C GLU A 24 23.41 -0.94 18.01
N ASN A 25 23.06 -0.45 19.18
CA ASN A 25 23.81 0.57 19.92
C ASN A 25 24.03 1.88 19.13
N LEU A 26 23.06 2.22 18.27
CA LEU A 26 23.03 3.43 17.47
C LEU A 26 22.16 4.50 18.12
N ASN A 27 22.58 5.77 17.99
CA ASN A 27 21.77 6.92 18.39
C ASN A 27 20.76 7.25 17.26
N LEU A 28 19.58 6.65 17.32
CA LEU A 28 18.52 6.81 16.32
C LEU A 28 17.53 7.90 16.73
N LEU A 29 17.07 8.67 15.74
CA LEU A 29 15.91 9.55 15.86
C LEU A 29 14.83 9.10 14.87
N ILE A 30 13.60 8.89 15.36
CA ILE A 30 12.45 8.52 14.55
C ILE A 30 11.45 9.67 14.56
N LEU A 31 11.12 10.19 13.39
CA LEU A 31 10.23 11.34 13.20
C LEU A 31 8.97 10.91 12.45
N ASP A 32 7.78 11.25 12.98
CA ASP A 32 6.52 11.06 12.26
C ASP A 32 5.65 12.32 12.33
N LYS A 33 5.05 12.71 11.20
CA LYS A 33 4.15 13.88 11.17
C LYS A 33 2.80 13.61 11.83
N GLY A 34 2.40 12.35 11.91
CA GLY A 34 1.17 11.92 12.54
C GLY A 34 1.30 11.65 14.02
N SER A 35 0.17 11.37 14.65
CA SER A 35 0.08 10.90 16.03
C SER A 35 -0.36 9.44 16.09
N ASN A 36 -0.33 8.85 17.28
CA ASN A 36 -0.92 7.53 17.50
C ASN A 36 -2.42 7.54 17.17
N ILE A 37 -2.85 6.53 16.41
CA ILE A 37 -4.26 6.33 16.05
C ILE A 37 -4.80 5.16 16.88
N PRO A 38 -5.86 5.36 17.67
CA PRO A 38 -6.45 4.26 18.42
C PRO A 38 -6.95 3.14 17.51
N LEU A 39 -6.65 1.89 17.86
CA LEU A 39 -7.16 0.71 17.16
C LEU A 39 -8.69 0.73 17.12
N GLY A 40 -9.26 0.27 16.03
CA GLY A 40 -10.70 0.32 15.77
C GLY A 40 -11.20 1.64 15.16
N ASN A 41 -10.36 2.69 15.10
CA ASN A 41 -10.70 4.01 14.56
C ASN A 41 -9.88 4.42 13.31
N ALA A 42 -9.00 3.55 12.82
CA ALA A 42 -8.10 3.90 11.74
C ALA A 42 -8.81 4.32 10.44
N VAL A 43 -9.95 3.69 10.12
CA VAL A 43 -10.74 4.03 8.93
C VAL A 43 -11.21 5.49 8.92
N ASN A 44 -11.52 6.07 10.09
CA ASN A 44 -11.94 7.46 10.23
C ASN A 44 -10.81 8.47 10.02
N LYS A 45 -9.57 7.99 9.85
CA LYS A 45 -8.36 8.79 9.61
C LYS A 45 -7.85 8.64 8.18
N ILE A 46 -8.57 7.90 7.33
CA ILE A 46 -8.24 7.82 5.91
C ILE A 46 -8.41 9.21 5.32
N LYS A 47 -7.31 9.73 4.76
CA LYS A 47 -7.32 10.93 3.95
C LYS A 47 -7.60 10.52 2.51
N ILE A 48 -8.62 11.11 1.93
CA ILE A 48 -8.94 11.00 0.52
C ILE A 48 -8.33 12.19 -0.19
N THR A 49 -7.61 11.92 -1.27
CA THR A 49 -7.01 12.95 -2.14
C THR A 49 -7.53 12.72 -3.55
N ASP A 50 -7.96 13.78 -4.20
CA ASP A 50 -8.43 13.72 -5.59
C ASP A 50 -7.29 13.27 -6.50
N LEU A 51 -7.58 12.31 -7.36
CA LEU A 51 -6.73 11.90 -8.45
C LEU A 51 -7.30 12.50 -9.74
N ASN A 52 -6.65 13.52 -10.28
CA ASN A 52 -7.03 14.09 -11.57
C ASN A 52 -6.71 13.07 -12.67
N LEU A 53 -7.72 12.31 -13.05
CA LEU A 53 -7.59 11.22 -14.02
C LEU A 53 -7.94 11.71 -15.41
N GLU A 54 -6.95 11.73 -16.30
CA GLU A 54 -7.14 11.95 -17.73
C GLU A 54 -7.41 10.58 -18.38
N ILE A 55 -8.49 10.47 -19.15
CA ILE A 55 -8.87 9.22 -19.80
C ILE A 55 -8.46 9.31 -21.27
N GLU A 56 -7.64 8.36 -21.74
CA GLU A 56 -7.37 8.24 -23.19
C GLU A 56 -8.68 7.99 -23.95
N PRO A 57 -8.81 8.54 -25.18
CA PRO A 57 -10.02 8.33 -25.98
C PRO A 57 -10.33 6.84 -26.13
N LEU A 58 -11.59 6.48 -25.79
CA LEU A 58 -12.06 5.10 -25.95
C LEU A 58 -12.20 4.73 -27.42
N GLU A 59 -11.73 3.52 -27.78
CA GLU A 59 -11.89 2.97 -29.14
C GLU A 59 -13.35 2.62 -29.47
N ASP A 60 -14.16 2.36 -28.42
CA ASP A 60 -15.59 2.17 -28.49
C ASP A 60 -16.33 3.12 -27.52
N ASN A 61 -17.58 3.42 -27.79
CA ASN A 61 -18.40 4.34 -26.99
C ASN A 61 -19.00 3.66 -25.74
N THR A 62 -18.32 2.66 -25.16
CA THR A 62 -18.85 1.97 -23.98
C THR A 62 -18.73 2.86 -22.75
N GLU A 63 -19.87 3.25 -22.19
CA GLU A 63 -19.97 4.03 -20.96
C GLU A 63 -19.94 3.10 -19.74
N TYR A 64 -18.82 3.03 -19.03
CA TYR A 64 -18.73 2.34 -17.75
C TYR A 64 -19.09 3.26 -16.59
N GLU A 65 -19.87 2.75 -15.62
CA GLU A 65 -20.30 3.49 -14.43
C GLU A 65 -19.12 4.00 -13.59
N PHE A 66 -18.03 3.22 -13.50
CA PHE A 66 -16.82 3.60 -12.75
C PHE A 66 -16.06 4.79 -13.37
N LEU A 67 -16.31 5.16 -14.63
CA LEU A 67 -15.71 6.33 -15.28
C LEU A 67 -16.51 7.62 -15.03
N LYS A 68 -17.74 7.52 -14.50
CA LYS A 68 -18.63 8.67 -14.26
C LYS A 68 -18.39 9.35 -12.90
N GLN A 69 -17.51 8.80 -12.09
CA GLN A 69 -17.22 9.27 -10.72
C GLN A 69 -15.78 9.76 -10.62
N PRO A 70 -15.50 10.76 -9.75
CA PRO A 70 -14.12 11.21 -9.51
C PRO A 70 -13.25 10.06 -8.98
N ALA A 71 -12.03 9.99 -9.46
CA ALA A 71 -11.04 9.03 -8.96
C ALA A 71 -10.38 9.53 -7.67
N GLU A 72 -10.07 8.61 -6.77
CA GLU A 72 -9.61 8.92 -5.42
C GLU A 72 -8.35 8.13 -5.06
N LEU A 73 -7.43 8.78 -4.31
CA LEU A 73 -6.32 8.14 -3.60
C LEU A 73 -6.59 8.12 -2.11
N MET A 74 -6.19 7.03 -1.47
CA MET A 74 -6.37 6.84 -0.03
C MET A 74 -5.01 6.71 0.67
N GLU A 75 -4.80 7.50 1.73
CA GLU A 75 -3.64 7.39 2.61
C GLU A 75 -4.04 7.57 4.08
N ILE A 76 -3.18 7.15 5.01
CA ILE A 76 -3.25 7.50 6.42
C ILE A 76 -2.00 8.26 6.84
N VAL A 77 -2.23 9.30 7.64
CA VAL A 77 -1.18 10.05 8.32
C VAL A 77 -1.27 9.76 9.82
N GLY A 78 -0.32 9.00 10.32
CA GLY A 78 -0.24 8.57 11.72
C GLY A 78 0.86 7.55 11.93
N VAL A 79 1.22 7.30 13.17
CA VAL A 79 2.17 6.24 13.52
C VAL A 79 1.64 4.91 12.98
N GLY A 80 2.48 4.20 12.23
CA GLY A 80 2.10 2.99 11.49
C GLY A 80 1.66 3.25 10.04
N GLY A 81 1.33 4.50 9.68
CA GLY A 81 0.94 4.89 8.32
C GLY A 81 -0.23 4.06 7.77
N THR A 82 -0.25 3.86 6.46
CA THR A 82 -1.34 3.14 5.76
C THR A 82 -1.41 1.64 6.09
N THR A 83 -0.41 1.06 6.77
CA THR A 83 -0.49 -0.34 7.24
C THR A 83 -1.67 -0.58 8.19
N LEU A 84 -2.08 0.44 8.95
CA LEU A 84 -3.21 0.40 9.87
C LEU A 84 -4.53 0.00 9.20
N VAL A 85 -4.75 0.44 7.95
CA VAL A 85 -5.97 0.16 7.17
C VAL A 85 -5.76 -0.91 6.10
N SER A 86 -4.64 -1.62 6.13
CA SER A 86 -4.41 -2.74 5.23
C SER A 86 -5.42 -3.86 5.47
N LEU A 87 -5.79 -4.56 4.40
CA LEU A 87 -6.59 -5.78 4.48
C LEU A 87 -5.73 -7.02 4.73
N ALA A 88 -4.53 -6.82 5.27
CA ALA A 88 -3.55 -7.83 5.63
C ALA A 88 -3.07 -8.72 4.47
N ASN A 89 -3.19 -8.28 3.23
CA ASN A 89 -2.74 -9.07 2.07
C ASN A 89 -1.22 -9.05 1.95
N ALA A 90 -0.59 -10.22 2.02
CA ALA A 90 0.85 -10.43 1.97
C ALA A 90 1.29 -10.97 0.60
N CYS A 91 0.96 -10.24 -0.46
CA CYS A 91 1.33 -10.66 -1.81
C CYS A 91 2.82 -10.41 -2.07
N TYR A 92 3.49 -11.41 -2.64
CA TYR A 92 4.81 -11.19 -3.21
C TYR A 92 4.69 -10.31 -4.46
N ALA A 93 5.70 -9.48 -4.70
CA ALA A 93 5.78 -8.73 -5.94
C ALA A 93 5.66 -9.70 -7.13
N CYS A 94 4.76 -9.37 -8.06
CA CYS A 94 4.49 -10.24 -9.21
C CYS A 94 5.71 -10.32 -10.12
N THR A 95 6.34 -11.49 -10.22
CA THR A 95 7.49 -11.71 -11.10
C THR A 95 7.15 -11.49 -12.58
N SER A 96 5.89 -11.70 -12.99
CA SER A 96 5.44 -11.45 -14.36
C SER A 96 5.27 -9.97 -14.68
N CYS A 97 4.97 -9.13 -13.67
CA CYS A 97 4.80 -7.68 -13.85
C CYS A 97 6.13 -6.98 -14.16
N TYR A 98 7.25 -7.58 -13.77
CA TYR A 98 8.60 -7.03 -13.98
C TYR A 98 9.33 -7.61 -15.21
N LYS A 99 8.85 -8.70 -15.79
CA LYS A 99 9.46 -9.34 -16.97
C LYS A 99 9.47 -8.48 -18.23
N ASN A 100 8.56 -7.52 -18.33
CA ASN A 100 8.37 -6.68 -19.51
C ASN A 100 8.91 -5.25 -19.34
N SER A 101 9.64 -4.94 -18.26
CA SER A 101 10.17 -3.60 -18.06
C SER A 101 11.48 -3.42 -18.81
N ALA A 102 11.59 -2.34 -19.58
CA ALA A 102 12.83 -1.89 -20.20
C ALA A 102 13.92 -1.49 -19.17
N THR A 103 13.54 -1.33 -17.91
CA THR A 103 14.44 -1.07 -16.78
C THR A 103 14.94 -2.38 -16.18
N ALA A 104 15.78 -3.08 -16.94
CA ALA A 104 16.40 -4.36 -16.54
C ALA A 104 17.25 -4.31 -15.25
N GLN A 105 17.40 -3.14 -14.63
CA GLN A 105 18.23 -2.94 -13.43
C GLN A 105 17.52 -3.30 -12.12
N PHE A 106 16.19 -3.23 -12.05
CA PHE A 106 15.41 -3.63 -10.88
C PHE A 106 14.48 -4.77 -11.23
N LYS A 107 15.09 -5.90 -11.49
CA LYS A 107 14.34 -7.15 -11.44
C LYS A 107 14.07 -7.43 -9.97
N VAL A 108 12.91 -7.02 -9.44
CA VAL A 108 12.38 -7.65 -8.23
C VAL A 108 11.99 -9.07 -8.63
N HIS A 109 12.98 -9.83 -9.04
CA HIS A 109 12.86 -11.27 -9.04
C HIS A 109 12.69 -11.64 -7.57
N SER A 110 11.73 -12.49 -7.28
CA SER A 110 11.67 -13.19 -6.00
C SER A 110 13.03 -13.76 -5.58
N LEU A 111 13.94 -14.02 -6.53
CA LEU A 111 15.31 -14.48 -6.32
C LEU A 111 16.28 -13.37 -5.86
N GLU A 112 16.08 -12.09 -6.23
CA GLU A 112 16.96 -11.00 -5.78
C GLU A 112 16.59 -10.44 -4.40
N LEU A 113 15.33 -10.61 -3.97
CA LEU A 113 14.84 -10.27 -2.62
C LEU A 113 14.44 -11.51 -1.83
N PHE A 114 14.88 -12.69 -2.23
CA PHE A 114 14.37 -13.95 -1.68
C PHE A 114 14.62 -14.07 -0.17
N GLU A 115 15.82 -13.78 0.27
CA GLU A 115 16.20 -13.83 1.69
C GLU A 115 15.36 -12.85 2.52
N GLU A 116 15.28 -11.60 2.06
CA GLU A 116 14.57 -10.53 2.77
C GLU A 116 13.05 -10.76 2.74
N LEU A 117 12.50 -11.29 1.64
CA LEU A 117 11.08 -11.67 1.56
C LEU A 117 10.76 -12.83 2.49
N LEU A 118 11.65 -13.82 2.57
CA LEU A 118 11.48 -14.97 3.48
C LEU A 118 11.51 -14.49 4.93
N ASP A 119 12.46 -13.64 5.28
CA ASP A 119 12.61 -13.10 6.61
C ASP A 119 11.43 -12.21 6.99
N ALA A 120 11.05 -11.27 6.14
CA ALA A 120 9.85 -10.46 6.31
C ALA A 120 8.58 -11.33 6.45
N SER A 121 8.47 -12.42 5.67
CA SER A 121 7.31 -13.32 5.76
C SER A 121 7.22 -14.03 7.11
N LYS A 122 8.35 -14.42 7.69
CA LYS A 122 8.40 -15.02 9.04
C LYS A 122 7.99 -14.01 10.10
N GLU A 123 8.57 -12.82 10.06
CA GLU A 123 8.36 -11.78 11.06
C GLU A 123 6.92 -11.27 11.04
N LEU A 124 6.36 -11.03 9.85
CA LEU A 124 4.97 -10.61 9.68
C LEU A 124 3.97 -11.79 9.81
N LYS A 125 4.43 -12.98 10.14
CA LYS A 125 3.61 -14.21 10.25
C LYS A 125 2.75 -14.47 9.02
N VAL A 126 3.35 -14.37 7.83
CA VAL A 126 2.65 -14.57 6.57
C VAL A 126 2.21 -16.03 6.43
N GLY A 127 0.92 -16.22 6.17
CA GLY A 127 0.33 -17.53 5.91
C GLY A 127 -0.87 -17.43 4.98
N SER A 128 -1.16 -18.50 4.24
CA SER A 128 -2.38 -18.59 3.43
C SER A 128 -3.62 -18.64 4.34
N LEU A 129 -4.69 -17.93 3.97
CA LEU A 129 -5.94 -17.97 4.74
C LEU A 129 -6.45 -19.43 4.88
N PRO A 130 -6.59 -19.98 6.10
CA PRO A 130 -7.07 -21.34 6.29
C PRO A 130 -8.51 -21.48 5.80
N SER A 131 -8.82 -22.62 5.16
CA SER A 131 -10.15 -22.88 4.58
C SER A 131 -11.30 -22.83 5.60
N HIS A 132 -11.03 -23.22 6.86
CA HIS A 132 -12.03 -23.15 7.94
C HIS A 132 -12.35 -21.70 8.36
N MET A 133 -11.46 -20.74 8.11
CA MET A 133 -11.66 -19.32 8.38
C MET A 133 -12.25 -18.55 7.18
N MET A 134 -12.39 -19.20 6.02
CA MET A 134 -13.12 -18.60 4.90
C MET A 134 -14.60 -18.53 5.24
N GLY A 135 -15.18 -17.35 5.09
CA GLY A 135 -16.62 -17.18 5.32
C GLY A 135 -17.50 -17.70 4.18
N PRO A 136 -18.83 -17.66 4.36
CA PRO A 136 -19.77 -18.23 3.39
C PRO A 136 -19.75 -17.55 2.02
N ALA A 137 -19.54 -16.23 1.95
CA ALA A 137 -19.46 -15.51 0.68
C ALA A 137 -18.21 -15.93 -0.11
N THR A 138 -17.06 -15.97 0.55
CA THR A 138 -15.79 -16.43 -0.05
C THR A 138 -15.91 -17.87 -0.53
N LYS A 139 -16.47 -18.81 0.28
CA LYS A 139 -16.67 -20.19 -0.11
C LYS A 139 -17.61 -20.35 -1.31
N ARG A 140 -18.68 -19.54 -1.37
CA ARG A 140 -19.62 -19.54 -2.50
C ARG A 140 -18.93 -19.04 -3.77
N LEU A 141 -18.12 -17.97 -3.67
CA LEU A 141 -17.33 -17.44 -4.79
C LEU A 141 -16.35 -18.50 -5.33
N VAL A 142 -15.62 -19.21 -4.46
CA VAL A 142 -14.72 -20.30 -4.85
C VAL A 142 -15.48 -21.37 -5.61
N LYS A 143 -16.59 -21.87 -5.05
CA LYS A 143 -17.39 -22.93 -5.66
C LYS A 143 -17.92 -22.57 -7.06
N GLU A 144 -18.43 -21.37 -7.22
CA GLU A 144 -18.98 -20.94 -8.52
C GLU A 144 -17.84 -20.57 -9.51
N GLY A 145 -16.73 -20.00 -9.01
CA GLY A 145 -15.55 -19.74 -9.84
C GLY A 145 -14.91 -21.00 -10.40
N GLU A 146 -14.77 -22.06 -9.59
CA GLU A 146 -14.26 -23.36 -10.05
C GLU A 146 -15.14 -23.99 -11.15
N LYS A 147 -16.47 -23.85 -11.06
CA LYS A 147 -17.40 -24.31 -12.12
C LYS A 147 -17.19 -23.58 -13.44
N LEU A 148 -16.79 -22.30 -13.37
CA LEU A 148 -16.47 -21.46 -14.52
C LEU A 148 -15.02 -21.65 -15.01
N GLY A 149 -14.25 -22.51 -14.37
CA GLY A 149 -12.85 -22.77 -14.72
C GLY A 149 -11.87 -21.73 -14.20
N TYR A 150 -12.27 -20.89 -13.23
CA TYR A 150 -11.37 -19.95 -12.60
C TYR A 150 -10.61 -20.57 -11.44
N PHE A 151 -9.30 -20.43 -11.46
CA PHE A 151 -8.47 -20.84 -10.33
C PHE A 151 -8.58 -19.81 -9.21
N MET A 152 -9.08 -20.26 -8.04
CA MET A 152 -9.26 -19.44 -6.85
C MET A 152 -8.30 -19.93 -5.76
N GLU A 153 -7.29 -19.14 -5.45
CA GLU A 153 -6.31 -19.46 -4.41
C GLU A 153 -6.54 -18.67 -3.12
N PRO A 154 -6.29 -19.26 -1.94
CA PRO A 154 -6.33 -18.55 -0.69
C PRO A 154 -5.38 -17.36 -0.69
N MET A 155 -5.86 -16.19 -0.25
CA MET A 155 -5.03 -14.99 -0.15
C MET A 155 -3.97 -15.18 0.95
N PRO A 156 -2.67 -14.98 0.68
CA PRO A 156 -1.68 -14.91 1.73
C PRO A 156 -1.90 -13.64 2.58
N LYS A 157 -1.81 -13.79 3.90
CA LYS A 157 -2.11 -12.76 4.89
C LYS A 157 -0.99 -12.63 5.91
N PHE A 158 -0.72 -11.42 6.38
CA PHE A 158 0.09 -11.21 7.58
C PHE A 158 -0.84 -11.13 8.82
N ILE A 159 -1.43 -12.28 9.14
CA ILE A 159 -2.36 -12.47 10.27
C ILE A 159 -1.89 -13.66 11.11
N ASP A 160 -1.80 -13.44 12.41
CA ASP A 160 -1.71 -14.53 13.39
C ASP A 160 -3.12 -15.16 13.53
N PHE A 161 -3.36 -16.24 12.79
CA PHE A 161 -4.65 -16.90 12.77
C PHE A 161 -5.06 -17.51 14.11
N SER A 162 -4.11 -17.71 15.04
CA SER A 162 -4.44 -18.20 16.39
C SER A 162 -5.12 -17.13 17.25
N LYS A 163 -4.95 -15.86 16.91
CA LYS A 163 -5.56 -14.71 17.60
C LYS A 163 -6.76 -14.13 16.85
N CYS A 164 -6.95 -14.49 15.58
CA CYS A 164 -7.98 -13.91 14.72
C CYS A 164 -9.35 -14.53 15.01
N ASP A 165 -10.32 -13.69 15.37
CA ASP A 165 -11.72 -14.10 15.60
C ASP A 165 -12.62 -13.98 14.37
N ASN A 166 -12.04 -13.76 13.18
CA ASN A 166 -12.75 -13.69 11.89
C ASN A 166 -13.81 -12.56 11.84
N CYS A 167 -13.59 -11.44 12.51
CA CYS A 167 -14.58 -10.36 12.67
C CYS A 167 -14.81 -9.52 11.38
N GLY A 168 -13.98 -9.63 10.36
CA GLY A 168 -14.09 -8.83 9.12
C GLY A 168 -13.60 -7.37 9.24
N LEU A 169 -13.11 -6.93 10.39
CA LEU A 169 -12.80 -5.52 10.70
C LEU A 169 -11.34 -5.11 10.44
N CYS A 170 -10.62 -5.80 9.55
CA CYS A 170 -9.20 -5.50 9.28
C CYS A 170 -8.94 -4.04 8.88
N LEU A 171 -9.89 -3.41 8.18
CA LEU A 171 -9.77 -2.03 7.68
C LEU A 171 -9.77 -0.97 8.80
N VAL A 172 -10.40 -1.24 9.93
CA VAL A 172 -10.53 -0.26 11.03
C VAL A 172 -9.35 -0.28 12.01
N GLY A 173 -8.37 -1.15 11.78
CA GLY A 173 -7.30 -1.46 12.74
C GLY A 173 -7.66 -2.65 13.63
N CYS A 174 -6.77 -3.60 13.78
CA CYS A 174 -7.06 -4.87 14.46
C CYS A 174 -6.99 -4.72 15.99
N THR A 175 -8.13 -4.66 16.65
CA THR A 175 -8.20 -4.56 18.13
C THR A 175 -7.80 -5.85 18.85
N LYS A 176 -7.59 -6.96 18.12
CA LYS A 176 -7.16 -8.26 18.66
C LYS A 176 -5.65 -8.49 18.58
N GLY A 177 -4.90 -7.58 17.95
CA GLY A 177 -3.48 -7.78 17.68
C GLY A 177 -3.18 -9.04 16.84
N ALA A 178 -4.14 -9.44 16.00
CA ALA A 178 -3.98 -10.58 15.10
C ALA A 178 -3.38 -10.19 13.75
N LYS A 179 -3.78 -9.03 13.21
CA LYS A 179 -3.24 -8.46 11.98
C LYS A 179 -2.01 -7.65 12.32
N TRP A 180 -0.90 -7.95 11.65
CA TRP A 180 0.27 -7.10 11.74
C TRP A 180 0.01 -5.72 11.10
N ASP A 181 0.50 -4.69 11.74
CA ASP A 181 0.73 -3.37 11.15
C ASP A 181 1.98 -2.75 11.77
N ALA A 182 2.51 -1.67 11.18
CA ALA A 182 3.80 -1.13 11.59
C ALA A 182 3.84 -0.57 13.02
N THR A 183 2.69 -0.45 13.70
CA THR A 183 2.68 -0.11 15.14
C THR A 183 3.23 -1.23 16.01
N ASP A 184 3.14 -2.50 15.56
CA ASP A 184 3.74 -3.63 16.28
C ASP A 184 5.24 -3.42 16.44
N PHE A 185 5.94 -3.04 15.35
CA PHE A 185 7.36 -2.71 15.41
C PHE A 185 7.66 -1.50 16.29
N MET A 186 6.81 -0.48 16.23
CA MET A 186 6.99 0.71 17.08
C MET A 186 6.77 0.41 18.57
N GLU A 187 5.88 -0.52 18.92
CA GLU A 187 5.70 -0.96 20.31
C GLU A 187 6.89 -1.81 20.80
N ASP A 188 7.44 -2.69 19.95
CA ASP A 188 8.66 -3.45 20.27
C ASP A 188 9.83 -2.51 20.54
N ILE A 189 10.04 -1.49 19.69
CA ILE A 189 11.07 -0.47 19.88
C ILE A 189 10.88 0.28 21.20
N LYS A 190 9.68 0.72 21.54
CA LYS A 190 9.39 1.45 22.78
C LYS A 190 9.59 0.58 24.04
N SER A 191 9.38 -0.72 23.92
CA SER A 191 9.55 -1.67 25.03
C SER A 191 11.02 -2.02 25.32
N TYR A 192 11.94 -1.62 24.44
CA TYR A 192 13.36 -1.87 24.61
C TYR A 192 13.94 -1.10 25.79
N GLY A 193 14.95 -1.68 26.47
CA GLY A 193 15.51 -1.10 27.69
C GLY A 193 16.15 0.28 27.54
N ASN A 194 16.60 0.63 26.32
CA ASN A 194 17.10 1.95 25.96
C ASN A 194 16.54 2.32 24.58
N PRO A 195 15.25 2.75 24.50
CA PRO A 195 14.60 3.02 23.23
C PRO A 195 15.19 4.26 22.55
N PRO A 196 15.24 4.29 21.20
CA PRO A 196 15.59 5.49 20.46
C PRO A 196 14.60 6.62 20.71
N GLU A 197 15.00 7.86 20.39
CA GLU A 197 14.12 9.01 20.47
C GLU A 197 13.05 8.94 19.38
N ILE A 198 11.78 9.03 19.76
CA ILE A 198 10.62 9.01 18.86
C ILE A 198 9.83 10.31 19.02
N VAL A 199 9.76 11.11 17.95
CA VAL A 199 9.05 12.39 17.94
C VAL A 199 7.87 12.29 16.96
N THR A 200 6.66 12.39 17.49
CA THR A 200 5.41 12.39 16.71
C THR A 200 4.82 13.78 16.59
N GLY A 201 4.01 14.04 15.56
CA GLY A 201 3.47 15.38 15.28
C GLY A 201 4.55 16.35 14.76
N PHE A 202 5.63 15.81 14.17
CA PHE A 202 6.71 16.56 13.58
C PHE A 202 6.78 16.37 12.07
N THR A 203 6.55 17.42 11.31
CA THR A 203 6.57 17.38 9.86
C THR A 203 7.94 17.75 9.33
N VAL A 204 8.68 16.78 8.83
CA VAL A 204 9.92 17.04 8.08
C VAL A 204 9.55 17.70 6.76
N THR A 205 10.14 18.86 6.51
CA THR A 205 9.88 19.68 5.32
C THR A 205 10.97 19.55 4.28
N ARG A 206 12.22 19.33 4.70
CA ARG A 206 13.35 19.10 3.78
C ARG A 206 14.51 18.39 4.48
N VAL A 207 15.36 17.77 3.69
CA VAL A 207 16.67 17.26 4.07
C VAL A 207 17.70 18.39 3.86
N LEU A 208 18.58 18.56 4.83
CA LEU A 208 19.71 19.47 4.73
C LEU A 208 20.91 18.71 4.20
N HIS A 209 21.56 19.26 3.19
CA HIS A 209 22.78 18.67 2.62
C HIS A 209 23.73 19.76 2.14
N ASN A 210 25.01 19.43 2.10
CA ASN A 210 26.05 20.33 1.60
C ASN A 210 27.09 19.49 0.84
N GLU A 211 27.57 20.00 -0.29
CA GLU A 211 28.55 19.32 -1.17
C GLU A 211 28.17 17.85 -1.48
N GLY A 212 26.87 17.59 -1.68
CA GLY A 212 26.37 16.26 -2.02
C GLY A 212 26.29 15.28 -0.84
N LYS A 213 26.39 15.74 0.41
CA LYS A 213 26.30 14.90 1.63
C LYS A 213 25.22 15.40 2.57
N VAL A 214 24.52 14.49 3.21
CA VAL A 214 23.49 14.79 4.21
C VAL A 214 24.11 15.45 5.45
N GLU A 215 23.43 16.48 5.99
CA GLU A 215 23.73 17.11 7.27
C GLU A 215 22.60 16.99 8.30
N GLY A 216 21.40 16.56 7.88
CA GLY A 216 20.25 16.40 8.76
C GLY A 216 18.91 16.69 8.09
N VAL A 217 17.91 17.03 8.90
CA VAL A 217 16.57 17.40 8.43
C VAL A 217 16.08 18.67 9.11
N GLU A 218 15.28 19.45 8.37
CA GLU A 218 14.50 20.58 8.91
C GLU A 218 13.02 20.21 8.88
N GLY A 219 12.30 20.60 9.90
CA GLY A 219 10.87 20.39 9.98
C GLY A 219 10.19 21.31 10.98
N THR A 220 8.89 21.09 11.17
CA THR A 220 8.05 21.86 12.09
C THR A 220 7.25 20.95 13.01
N ASP A 221 7.11 21.35 14.25
CA ASP A 221 6.20 20.71 15.19
C ASP A 221 4.72 21.11 14.91
N LYS A 222 3.79 20.55 15.68
CA LYS A 222 2.35 20.85 15.58
C LYS A 222 1.99 22.32 15.85
N ASN A 223 2.89 23.10 16.48
CA ASN A 223 2.70 24.51 16.78
C ASN A 223 3.35 25.40 15.72
N GLY A 224 4.01 24.82 14.70
CA GLY A 224 4.73 25.53 13.65
C GLY A 224 6.15 25.96 14.03
N ALA A 225 6.67 25.54 15.21
CA ALA A 225 8.04 25.83 15.59
C ALA A 225 9.02 25.01 14.75
N LYS A 226 9.97 25.69 14.13
CA LYS A 226 11.00 25.06 13.29
C LYS A 226 12.10 24.45 14.14
N THR A 227 12.52 23.25 13.77
CA THR A 227 13.64 22.54 14.41
C THR A 227 14.51 21.87 13.35
N ILE A 228 15.80 21.83 13.60
CA ILE A 228 16.80 21.11 12.81
C ILE A 228 17.36 19.97 13.66
N TYR A 229 17.32 18.76 13.11
CA TYR A 229 18.00 17.61 13.66
C TYR A 229 19.17 17.23 12.74
N LYS A 230 20.35 16.98 13.34
CA LYS A 230 21.59 16.71 12.60
C LYS A 230 21.90 15.22 12.54
N SER A 231 22.25 14.77 11.35
CA SER A 231 22.74 13.41 11.09
C SER A 231 23.43 13.36 9.73
N ASN A 232 24.40 12.46 9.58
CA ASN A 232 25.02 12.18 8.28
C ASN A 232 24.27 11.10 7.48
N LYS A 233 23.23 10.49 8.06
CA LYS A 233 22.38 9.51 7.40
C LYS A 233 20.91 9.78 7.68
N VAL A 234 20.12 9.88 6.61
CA VAL A 234 18.65 10.10 6.67
C VAL A 234 17.95 9.05 5.83
N VAL A 235 16.97 8.38 6.42
CA VAL A 235 16.09 7.42 5.74
C VAL A 235 14.70 8.01 5.62
N LEU A 236 14.24 8.26 4.39
CA LEU A 236 12.89 8.74 4.10
C LEU A 236 11.95 7.56 3.89
N GLY A 237 10.98 7.40 4.78
CA GLY A 237 9.84 6.48 4.70
C GLY A 237 8.50 7.23 4.77
N ALA A 238 8.44 8.45 4.21
CA ALA A 238 7.29 9.36 4.33
C ALA A 238 6.09 8.99 3.42
N GLY A 239 6.23 7.93 2.62
CA GLY A 239 5.23 7.46 1.67
C GLY A 239 5.31 8.16 0.31
N ALA A 240 4.84 7.47 -0.73
CA ALA A 240 5.02 7.88 -2.12
C ALA A 240 4.37 9.24 -2.49
N LEU A 241 3.44 9.74 -1.69
CA LEU A 241 2.83 11.04 -1.90
C LEU A 241 3.61 12.19 -1.23
N ASN A 242 4.34 11.91 -0.13
CA ASN A 242 5.02 12.94 0.64
C ASN A 242 6.53 12.98 0.39
N THR A 243 7.17 11.83 0.17
CA THR A 243 8.61 11.73 -0.12
C THR A 243 9.04 12.64 -1.27
N PRO A 244 8.34 12.71 -2.43
CA PRO A 244 8.73 13.63 -3.50
C PRO A 244 8.65 15.11 -3.13
N GLN A 245 7.77 15.51 -2.23
CA GLN A 245 7.71 16.90 -1.75
C GLN A 245 8.92 17.24 -0.88
N ILE A 246 9.31 16.34 0.03
CA ILE A 246 10.52 16.49 0.85
C ILE A 246 11.76 16.60 -0.05
N LEU A 247 11.89 15.73 -1.05
CA LEU A 247 13.02 15.74 -1.99
C LEU A 247 13.10 17.05 -2.78
N ARG A 248 11.98 17.53 -3.34
CA ARG A 248 11.95 18.82 -4.06
C ARG A 248 12.31 20.01 -3.18
N ASN A 249 11.81 20.02 -1.96
CA ASN A 249 12.16 21.07 -0.98
C ASN A 249 13.63 21.00 -0.56
N SER A 250 14.32 19.89 -0.89
CA SER A 250 15.75 19.68 -0.66
C SER A 250 16.58 19.86 -1.94
N ASP A 251 16.04 20.54 -2.95
CA ASP A 251 16.66 20.80 -4.25
C ASP A 251 16.98 19.55 -5.08
N ILE A 252 16.37 18.39 -4.72
CA ILE A 252 16.45 17.13 -5.47
C ILE A 252 15.19 17.03 -6.33
N THR A 253 15.30 17.36 -7.62
CA THR A 253 14.14 17.55 -8.49
C THR A 253 14.08 16.60 -9.70
N GLN A 254 15.24 16.07 -10.11
CA GLN A 254 15.32 15.24 -11.32
C GLN A 254 14.53 13.94 -11.12
N ASP A 255 13.58 13.67 -12.00
CA ASP A 255 12.68 12.50 -12.01
C ASP A 255 11.82 12.33 -10.74
N VAL A 256 11.86 13.29 -9.80
CA VAL A 256 11.11 13.24 -8.55
C VAL A 256 9.64 13.57 -8.78
N GLY A 257 8.76 12.71 -8.29
CA GLY A 257 7.30 12.83 -8.44
C GLY A 257 6.77 12.32 -9.78
N GLU A 258 7.63 11.83 -10.67
CA GLU A 258 7.25 11.22 -11.96
C GLU A 258 7.06 9.71 -11.81
N GLY A 259 6.24 9.14 -12.67
CA GLY A 259 6.04 7.68 -12.71
C GLY A 259 5.12 7.14 -11.62
N LEU A 260 4.22 7.97 -11.08
CA LEU A 260 3.23 7.52 -10.10
C LEU A 260 2.36 6.42 -10.69
N PHE A 261 2.31 5.29 -10.00
CA PHE A 261 1.28 4.26 -10.11
C PHE A 261 0.48 4.21 -8.80
N THR A 262 -0.68 3.53 -8.81
CA THR A 262 -1.54 3.48 -7.62
C THR A 262 -2.17 2.12 -7.39
N ASP A 263 -1.87 1.13 -8.24
CA ASP A 263 -2.59 -0.17 -8.28
C ASP A 263 -4.10 0.08 -8.29
N LEU A 264 -4.56 0.75 -9.34
CA LEU A 264 -5.96 1.17 -9.49
C LEU A 264 -6.91 -0.01 -9.33
N PHE A 265 -8.06 0.25 -8.68
CA PHE A 265 -9.08 -0.76 -8.52
C PHE A 265 -10.49 -0.17 -8.56
N ILE A 266 -11.44 -1.03 -8.91
CA ILE A 266 -12.88 -0.84 -8.76
C ILE A 266 -13.47 -2.03 -8.03
N THR A 267 -14.66 -1.88 -7.46
CA THR A 267 -15.45 -3.00 -6.95
C THR A 267 -16.74 -3.12 -7.73
N VAL A 268 -16.96 -4.25 -8.35
CA VAL A 268 -18.20 -4.60 -9.06
C VAL A 268 -19.01 -5.54 -8.19
N GLY A 269 -20.31 -5.30 -8.05
CA GLY A 269 -21.13 -6.19 -7.23
C GLY A 269 -22.61 -5.85 -7.29
N GLY A 270 -23.42 -6.54 -6.50
CA GLY A 270 -24.86 -6.37 -6.49
C GLY A 270 -25.53 -7.05 -5.30
N PHE A 271 -26.85 -7.01 -5.31
CA PHE A 271 -27.70 -7.57 -4.27
C PHE A 271 -27.70 -9.09 -4.29
N LEU A 272 -27.36 -9.68 -3.14
CA LEU A 272 -27.44 -11.11 -2.87
C LEU A 272 -27.78 -11.30 -1.38
N LYS A 273 -29.02 -11.61 -1.09
CA LYS A 273 -29.56 -11.67 0.27
C LYS A 273 -28.73 -12.55 1.20
N ASP A 274 -28.45 -12.05 2.40
CA ASP A 274 -27.75 -12.73 3.51
C ASP A 274 -26.37 -13.31 3.15
N ILE A 275 -25.67 -12.74 2.16
CA ILE A 275 -24.34 -13.21 1.74
C ILE A 275 -23.25 -12.93 2.82
N LYS A 276 -23.39 -11.88 3.62
CA LYS A 276 -22.57 -11.50 4.77
C LYS A 276 -21.08 -11.29 4.47
N LEU A 277 -20.74 -10.84 3.26
CA LEU A 277 -19.35 -10.56 2.87
C LEU A 277 -18.66 -9.54 3.81
N ASN A 278 -19.41 -8.60 4.38
CA ASN A 278 -18.93 -7.61 5.35
C ASN A 278 -18.56 -8.20 6.73
N LYS A 279 -18.78 -9.50 6.96
CA LYS A 279 -18.51 -10.21 8.22
C LYS A 279 -17.42 -11.27 8.07
N GLU A 280 -16.64 -11.24 7.00
CA GLU A 280 -15.57 -12.20 6.73
C GLU A 280 -14.21 -11.49 6.76
N ILE A 281 -13.11 -12.26 6.90
CA ILE A 281 -11.77 -11.75 6.61
C ILE A 281 -11.79 -11.24 5.16
N PRO A 282 -11.53 -9.94 4.93
CA PRO A 282 -11.68 -9.35 3.60
C PRO A 282 -10.66 -9.95 2.62
N MET A 283 -11.06 -10.05 1.34
CA MET A 283 -10.21 -10.57 0.27
C MET A 283 -9.64 -11.96 0.61
N GLY A 284 -10.51 -12.90 1.01
CA GLY A 284 -10.08 -14.23 1.48
C GLY A 284 -9.44 -15.10 0.41
N VAL A 285 -9.75 -14.88 -0.86
CA VAL A 285 -9.20 -15.58 -2.03
C VAL A 285 -8.86 -14.58 -3.13
N LYS A 286 -8.05 -15.02 -4.09
CA LYS A 286 -7.77 -14.29 -5.33
C LYS A 286 -7.82 -15.21 -6.54
N SER A 287 -8.18 -14.66 -7.70
CA SER A 287 -7.99 -15.28 -9.00
C SER A 287 -7.14 -14.38 -9.87
N GLU A 288 -5.97 -14.85 -10.31
CA GLU A 288 -4.98 -14.06 -11.01
C GLU A 288 -5.05 -14.20 -12.53
N PHE A 289 -4.92 -13.05 -13.22
CA PHE A 289 -4.95 -12.96 -14.69
C PHE A 289 -3.76 -12.14 -15.22
N GLY A 290 -2.58 -12.37 -14.67
CA GLY A 290 -1.38 -11.62 -15.01
C GLY A 290 -1.40 -10.21 -14.44
N PRO A 291 -1.67 -9.15 -15.26
CA PRO A 291 -1.60 -7.77 -14.79
C PRO A 291 -2.81 -7.32 -13.94
N TYR A 292 -3.78 -8.17 -13.71
CA TYR A 292 -4.90 -7.90 -12.81
C TYR A 292 -5.32 -9.16 -12.05
N PHE A 293 -6.05 -8.96 -10.96
CA PHE A 293 -6.67 -10.04 -10.22
C PHE A 293 -8.06 -9.66 -9.71
N LEU A 294 -8.85 -10.69 -9.39
CA LEU A 294 -10.17 -10.59 -8.78
C LEU A 294 -10.11 -11.12 -7.34
N SER A 295 -10.86 -10.47 -6.43
CA SER A 295 -10.96 -10.92 -5.04
C SER A 295 -12.30 -10.47 -4.44
N PRO A 296 -12.95 -11.25 -3.54
CA PRO A 296 -14.14 -10.79 -2.86
C PRO A 296 -13.83 -9.52 -2.04
N HIS A 297 -14.64 -8.49 -2.18
CA HIS A 297 -14.40 -7.20 -1.55
C HIS A 297 -15.70 -6.51 -1.17
N TYR A 298 -15.89 -6.23 0.12
CA TYR A 298 -16.97 -5.40 0.60
C TYR A 298 -16.67 -3.90 0.40
N SER A 299 -17.65 -3.15 -0.07
CA SER A 299 -17.55 -1.70 -0.25
C SER A 299 -18.84 -1.01 0.20
N ALA A 300 -18.73 -0.09 1.16
CA ALA A 300 -19.87 0.72 1.60
C ALA A 300 -20.40 1.64 0.48
N GLN A 301 -19.53 2.12 -0.42
CA GLN A 301 -19.95 2.89 -1.59
C GLN A 301 -20.85 2.05 -2.49
N LEU A 302 -20.48 0.79 -2.74
CA LEU A 302 -21.30 -0.11 -3.54
C LEU A 302 -22.68 -0.34 -2.92
N VAL A 303 -22.77 -0.46 -1.59
CA VAL A 303 -24.04 -0.56 -0.85
C VAL A 303 -24.92 0.67 -1.14
N SER A 304 -24.37 1.89 -1.05
CA SER A 304 -25.09 3.13 -1.37
C SER A 304 -25.60 3.12 -2.81
N MET A 305 -24.73 2.80 -3.77
CA MET A 305 -25.09 2.81 -5.20
C MET A 305 -26.25 1.83 -5.53
N ILE A 306 -26.27 0.66 -4.87
CA ILE A 306 -27.35 -0.32 -5.09
C ILE A 306 -28.67 0.19 -4.46
N ARG A 307 -28.59 0.87 -3.29
CA ARG A 307 -29.76 1.53 -2.69
C ARG A 307 -30.31 2.64 -3.59
N ASP A 308 -29.44 3.43 -4.21
CA ASP A 308 -29.82 4.49 -5.13
C ASP A 308 -30.56 3.97 -6.39
N LYS A 309 -30.36 2.69 -6.74
CA LYS A 309 -31.13 1.96 -7.76
C LYS A 309 -32.50 1.46 -7.25
N GLY A 310 -32.86 1.74 -6.00
CA GLY A 310 -34.17 1.41 -5.42
C GLY A 310 -34.22 0.04 -4.70
N PHE A 311 -33.08 -0.61 -4.45
CA PHE A 311 -33.05 -1.86 -3.68
C PHE A 311 -33.08 -1.58 -2.18
N GLU A 312 -34.05 -2.18 -1.49
CA GLU A 312 -34.06 -2.24 -0.01
C GLU A 312 -33.13 -3.36 0.44
N LEU A 313 -32.00 -3.00 1.07
CA LEU A 313 -31.00 -3.98 1.48
C LEU A 313 -30.22 -3.54 2.74
N ASN A 314 -29.70 -4.53 3.47
CA ASN A 314 -28.71 -4.34 4.52
C ASN A 314 -27.29 -4.49 3.94
N GLU A 315 -26.29 -4.04 4.67
CA GLU A 315 -24.89 -4.19 4.27
C GLU A 315 -24.46 -5.67 4.06
N SER A 316 -25.12 -6.60 4.76
CA SER A 316 -24.91 -8.05 4.62
C SER A 316 -25.49 -8.66 3.34
N ASP A 317 -26.27 -7.89 2.58
CA ASP A 317 -26.95 -8.35 1.37
C ASP A 317 -26.21 -7.96 0.08
N VAL A 318 -24.95 -7.55 0.18
CA VAL A 318 -24.14 -7.13 -0.96
C VAL A 318 -22.95 -8.05 -1.18
N MET A 319 -22.87 -8.61 -2.38
CA MET A 319 -21.67 -9.31 -2.88
C MET A 319 -20.89 -8.37 -3.77
N GLY A 320 -19.59 -8.24 -3.50
CA GLY A 320 -18.67 -7.42 -4.29
C GLY A 320 -17.40 -8.17 -4.67
N ILE A 321 -16.88 -7.87 -5.83
CA ILE A 321 -15.60 -8.38 -6.37
C ILE A 321 -14.73 -7.18 -6.74
N MET A 322 -13.57 -7.06 -6.11
CA MET A 322 -12.54 -6.10 -6.48
C MET A 322 -11.85 -6.55 -7.76
N ILE A 323 -11.69 -5.64 -8.67
CA ILE A 323 -10.81 -5.74 -9.84
C ILE A 323 -9.65 -4.80 -9.58
N LYS A 324 -8.47 -5.33 -9.32
CA LYS A 324 -7.25 -4.55 -9.12
C LYS A 324 -6.30 -4.78 -10.28
N ILE A 325 -5.77 -3.70 -10.85
CA ILE A 325 -4.88 -3.74 -12.01
C ILE A 325 -3.47 -3.24 -11.67
N ALA A 326 -2.47 -3.72 -12.39
CA ALA A 326 -1.16 -3.11 -12.49
C ALA A 326 -1.23 -2.00 -13.54
N ASP A 327 -1.57 -0.79 -13.11
CA ASP A 327 -1.75 0.38 -13.95
C ASP A 327 -0.42 0.92 -14.50
N GLU A 328 -0.46 1.69 -15.59
CA GLU A 328 0.74 2.31 -16.14
C GLU A 328 1.35 3.33 -15.16
N SER A 329 2.70 3.33 -15.06
CA SER A 329 3.45 4.24 -14.20
C SER A 329 3.64 5.60 -14.88
N ASN A 330 2.54 6.28 -15.17
CA ASN A 330 2.48 7.53 -15.95
C ASN A 330 1.91 8.72 -15.18
N GLY A 331 1.59 8.53 -13.90
CA GLY A 331 1.09 9.60 -13.07
C GLY A 331 2.22 10.51 -12.56
N LYS A 332 1.81 11.66 -12.04
CA LYS A 332 2.72 12.70 -11.57
C LYS A 332 2.18 13.38 -10.31
N ILE A 333 3.07 13.62 -9.36
CA ILE A 333 2.84 14.53 -8.24
C ILE A 333 3.53 15.85 -8.57
N HIS A 334 2.76 16.93 -8.69
CA HIS A 334 3.27 18.25 -9.00
C HIS A 334 3.87 18.94 -7.77
N SER A 335 4.61 20.02 -8.00
CA SER A 335 5.24 20.81 -6.91
C SER A 335 4.23 21.47 -5.96
N ASP A 336 3.03 21.79 -6.44
CA ASP A 336 1.91 22.30 -5.65
C ASP A 336 1.14 21.20 -4.89
N GLY A 337 1.53 19.92 -5.05
CA GLY A 337 0.88 18.77 -4.43
C GLY A 337 -0.29 18.20 -5.22
N THR A 338 -0.68 18.80 -6.35
CA THR A 338 -1.70 18.21 -7.23
C THR A 338 -1.21 16.90 -7.84
N ILE A 339 -2.15 15.99 -8.08
CA ILE A 339 -1.84 14.65 -8.59
C ILE A 339 -2.58 14.46 -9.91
N THR A 340 -1.84 14.17 -10.97
CA THR A 340 -2.39 13.83 -12.28
C THR A 340 -2.00 12.41 -12.69
N LYS A 341 -2.85 11.74 -13.43
CA LYS A 341 -2.59 10.40 -13.97
C LYS A 341 -3.40 10.17 -15.22
N THR A 342 -2.83 9.49 -16.21
CA THR A 342 -3.56 9.05 -17.40
C THR A 342 -4.04 7.61 -17.21
N LEU A 343 -5.33 7.38 -17.40
CA LEU A 343 -5.92 6.05 -17.55
C LEU A 343 -5.81 5.66 -19.03
N THR A 344 -4.87 4.78 -19.31
CA THR A 344 -4.55 4.38 -20.68
C THR A 344 -5.56 3.39 -21.25
N ASN A 345 -5.60 3.24 -22.57
CA ASN A 345 -6.39 2.19 -23.22
C ASN A 345 -6.02 0.78 -22.74
N ARG A 346 -4.74 0.56 -22.35
CA ARG A 346 -4.32 -0.69 -21.71
C ARG A 346 -5.01 -0.89 -20.35
N ASP A 347 -5.02 0.12 -19.50
CA ASP A 347 -5.63 0.06 -18.18
C ASP A 347 -7.15 -0.15 -18.28
N LEU A 348 -7.79 0.56 -19.20
CA LEU A 348 -9.22 0.39 -19.51
C LEU A 348 -9.55 -1.03 -19.96
N LYS A 349 -8.76 -1.61 -20.87
CA LYS A 349 -8.93 -3.01 -21.31
C LYS A 349 -8.74 -4.03 -20.16
N LEU A 350 -7.90 -3.72 -19.16
CA LEU A 350 -7.77 -4.56 -17.97
C LEU A 350 -9.02 -4.48 -17.09
N PHE A 351 -9.55 -3.28 -16.83
CA PHE A 351 -10.80 -3.10 -16.11
C PHE A 351 -11.97 -3.78 -16.84
N GLU A 352 -12.09 -3.61 -18.14
CA GLU A 352 -13.12 -4.25 -18.95
C GLU A 352 -13.10 -5.79 -18.84
N LYS A 353 -11.91 -6.39 -18.99
CA LYS A 353 -11.75 -7.84 -18.84
C LYS A 353 -12.12 -8.32 -17.44
N GLY A 354 -11.68 -7.59 -16.41
CA GLY A 354 -12.03 -7.87 -15.02
C GLY A 354 -13.53 -7.71 -14.77
N TYR A 355 -14.15 -6.65 -15.32
CA TYR A 355 -15.59 -6.37 -15.20
C TYR A 355 -16.44 -7.51 -15.77
N LYS A 356 -16.15 -7.94 -17.01
CA LYS A 356 -16.86 -9.05 -17.66
C LYS A 356 -16.80 -10.35 -16.83
N LYS A 357 -15.60 -10.68 -16.33
CA LYS A 357 -15.40 -11.86 -15.44
C LYS A 357 -16.12 -11.72 -14.10
N SER A 358 -16.11 -10.52 -13.52
CA SER A 358 -16.82 -10.25 -12.27
C SER A 358 -18.33 -10.38 -12.42
N VAL A 359 -18.91 -9.88 -13.51
CA VAL A 359 -20.34 -10.02 -13.82
C VAL A 359 -20.71 -11.50 -14.02
N GLU A 360 -19.90 -12.27 -14.74
CA GLU A 360 -20.07 -13.70 -14.92
C GLU A 360 -20.10 -14.45 -13.58
N LEU A 361 -19.13 -14.18 -12.69
CA LEU A 361 -19.06 -14.76 -11.34
C LEU A 361 -20.26 -14.37 -10.48
N LEU A 362 -20.63 -13.08 -10.46
CA LEU A 362 -21.76 -12.56 -9.70
C LEU A 362 -23.09 -13.21 -10.17
N THR A 363 -23.26 -13.35 -11.48
CA THR A 363 -24.42 -14.02 -12.07
C THR A 363 -24.49 -15.51 -11.66
N ALA A 364 -23.37 -16.22 -11.74
CA ALA A 364 -23.28 -17.62 -11.29
C ALA A 364 -23.58 -17.77 -9.79
N MET A 365 -23.20 -16.76 -8.98
CA MET A 365 -23.54 -16.71 -7.55
C MET A 365 -25.02 -16.37 -7.30
N GLY A 366 -25.80 -15.97 -8.30
CA GLY A 366 -27.21 -15.60 -8.17
C GLY A 366 -27.44 -14.18 -7.66
N VAL A 367 -26.49 -13.26 -7.90
CA VAL A 367 -26.69 -11.81 -7.71
C VAL A 367 -27.77 -11.32 -8.67
N ASP A 368 -28.68 -10.45 -8.19
CA ASP A 368 -29.70 -9.83 -9.03
C ASP A 368 -29.04 -8.97 -10.13
N PRO A 369 -29.22 -9.30 -11.41
CA PRO A 369 -28.57 -8.56 -12.52
C PRO A 369 -28.90 -7.08 -12.56
N ASN A 370 -30.11 -6.67 -12.13
CA ASN A 370 -30.54 -5.27 -12.14
C ASN A 370 -29.86 -4.43 -11.06
N SER A 371 -29.28 -5.10 -10.04
CA SER A 371 -28.56 -4.44 -8.95
C SER A 371 -27.07 -4.21 -9.25
N ILE A 372 -26.53 -4.83 -10.32
CA ILE A 372 -25.10 -4.78 -10.59
C ILE A 372 -24.63 -3.33 -10.80
N SER A 373 -23.66 -2.93 -10.03
CA SER A 373 -23.04 -1.60 -10.02
C SER A 373 -21.52 -1.70 -9.89
N SER A 374 -20.80 -0.63 -10.18
CA SER A 374 -19.37 -0.51 -9.96
C SER A 374 -19.00 0.79 -9.27
N THR A 375 -18.09 0.70 -8.29
CA THR A 375 -17.60 1.88 -7.56
C THR A 375 -16.76 2.79 -8.45
N ALA A 376 -16.48 4.01 -8.00
CA ALA A 376 -15.43 4.87 -8.54
C ALA A 376 -14.07 4.14 -8.64
N ILE A 377 -13.20 4.63 -9.53
CA ILE A 377 -11.79 4.20 -9.57
C ILE A 377 -11.08 4.73 -8.34
N ARG A 378 -10.36 3.85 -7.66
CA ARG A 378 -9.57 4.18 -6.47
C ARG A 378 -8.16 3.66 -6.56
N GLY A 379 -7.22 4.36 -5.91
CA GLY A 379 -5.86 3.92 -5.66
C GLY A 379 -5.59 3.84 -4.16
N ALA A 380 -4.97 2.76 -3.71
CA ALA A 380 -4.59 2.57 -2.31
C ALA A 380 -3.11 2.22 -2.14
N HIS A 381 -2.37 2.11 -3.23
CA HIS A 381 -0.95 1.73 -3.24
C HIS A 381 -0.11 2.71 -4.08
N PRO A 382 -0.12 4.02 -3.77
CA PRO A 382 0.70 4.96 -4.51
C PRO A 382 2.18 4.58 -4.41
N GLY A 383 2.89 4.61 -5.55
CA GLY A 383 4.30 4.26 -5.63
C GLY A 383 4.97 4.86 -6.86
N GLY A 384 6.27 4.63 -7.03
CA GLY A 384 7.03 4.97 -8.25
C GLY A 384 7.57 6.39 -8.32
N THR A 385 7.27 7.25 -7.38
CA THR A 385 7.55 8.70 -7.42
C THR A 385 9.00 9.09 -7.10
N ALA A 386 9.83 8.13 -6.69
CA ALA A 386 11.27 8.28 -6.47
C ALA A 386 11.98 6.96 -6.83
N SER A 387 11.68 6.42 -8.01
CA SER A 387 11.95 5.03 -8.38
C SER A 387 13.43 4.69 -8.49
N VAL A 388 13.74 3.41 -8.21
CA VAL A 388 15.06 2.82 -8.44
C VAL A 388 15.45 2.96 -9.92
N GLY A 389 16.72 3.31 -10.15
CA GLY A 389 17.30 3.54 -11.47
C GLY A 389 17.04 4.94 -12.03
N LYS A 390 16.27 5.79 -11.32
CA LYS A 390 16.04 7.19 -11.66
C LYS A 390 16.45 8.12 -10.52
N VAL A 391 15.78 8.02 -9.37
CA VAL A 391 16.02 8.87 -8.19
C VAL A 391 16.94 8.20 -7.17
N VAL A 392 16.80 6.88 -6.98
CA VAL A 392 17.67 6.11 -6.10
C VAL A 392 18.37 4.99 -6.86
N ASN A 393 19.53 4.58 -6.35
CA ASN A 393 20.28 3.43 -6.85
C ASN A 393 19.70 2.09 -6.29
N LYS A 394 20.33 0.95 -6.62
CA LYS A 394 19.90 -0.38 -6.15
C LYS A 394 19.97 -0.56 -4.62
N ASN A 395 20.76 0.26 -3.93
CA ASN A 395 20.90 0.28 -2.48
C ASN A 395 19.93 1.28 -1.82
N LEU A 396 18.96 1.82 -2.60
CA LEU A 396 17.97 2.80 -2.19
C LEU A 396 18.55 4.16 -1.77
N GLU A 397 19.78 4.46 -2.13
CA GLU A 397 20.46 5.74 -1.89
C GLU A 397 20.23 6.68 -3.09
N THR A 398 20.00 7.95 -2.79
CA THR A 398 19.87 9.03 -3.79
C THR A 398 21.26 9.46 -4.32
N SER A 399 21.29 10.51 -5.15
CA SER A 399 22.55 11.17 -5.55
C SER A 399 23.23 11.93 -4.40
N ILE A 400 22.54 12.14 -3.28
CA ILE A 400 23.09 12.74 -2.06
C ILE A 400 23.55 11.60 -1.14
N GLU A 401 24.85 11.56 -0.86
CA GLU A 401 25.48 10.57 0.04
C GLU A 401 24.84 10.60 1.41
N GLY A 402 24.40 9.45 1.91
CA GLY A 402 23.72 9.28 3.19
C GLY A 402 22.20 9.55 3.17
N LEU A 403 21.60 9.81 2.00
CA LEU A 403 20.15 9.96 1.87
C LEU A 403 19.52 8.75 1.20
N TYR A 404 18.74 8.01 1.96
CA TYR A 404 18.06 6.77 1.55
C TYR A 404 16.54 6.93 1.53
N ILE A 405 15.85 6.13 0.69
CA ILE A 405 14.39 6.10 0.62
C ILE A 405 13.91 4.67 0.80
N THR A 406 12.91 4.45 1.68
CA THR A 406 12.44 3.11 2.07
C THR A 406 10.91 2.97 2.06
N ASP A 407 10.22 3.64 1.16
CA ASP A 407 8.77 3.50 0.99
C ASP A 407 8.41 3.07 -0.44
N ALA A 408 7.11 3.04 -0.77
CA ALA A 408 6.64 2.60 -2.08
C ALA A 408 7.09 3.50 -3.24
N SER A 409 7.61 4.71 -2.98
CA SER A 409 8.11 5.61 -4.03
C SER A 409 9.26 5.01 -4.83
N VAL A 410 10.04 4.10 -4.23
CA VAL A 410 11.19 3.46 -4.89
C VAL A 410 10.80 2.35 -5.86
N ILE A 411 9.58 1.82 -5.79
CA ILE A 411 9.11 0.73 -6.65
C ILE A 411 8.90 1.28 -8.06
N PRO A 412 9.57 0.75 -9.09
CA PRO A 412 9.60 1.40 -10.41
C PRO A 412 8.33 1.22 -11.25
N GLN A 413 7.49 0.24 -10.91
CA GLN A 413 6.28 -0.11 -11.66
C GLN A 413 5.20 -0.62 -10.73
N ALA A 414 3.93 -0.43 -11.14
CA ALA A 414 2.79 -1.00 -10.45
C ALA A 414 2.89 -2.53 -10.32
N PRO A 415 2.96 -3.08 -9.10
CA PRO A 415 2.95 -4.53 -8.91
C PRO A 415 1.57 -5.14 -9.19
N GLY A 416 0.51 -4.34 -9.23
CA GLY A 416 -0.87 -4.82 -9.27
C GLY A 416 -1.24 -5.65 -8.03
N ARG A 417 -0.44 -5.56 -6.98
CA ARG A 417 -0.53 -6.35 -5.74
C ARG A 417 -0.21 -5.48 -4.54
N PRO A 418 -0.76 -5.77 -3.35
CA PRO A 418 -0.42 -5.07 -2.12
C PRO A 418 1.10 -5.06 -1.85
N PRO A 419 1.73 -3.88 -1.68
CA PRO A 419 3.18 -3.75 -1.71
C PRO A 419 3.87 -3.90 -0.34
N ILE A 420 3.14 -4.00 0.77
CA ILE A 420 3.71 -3.95 2.14
C ILE A 420 4.86 -4.93 2.30
N LEU A 421 4.68 -6.20 1.92
CA LEU A 421 5.72 -7.22 2.07
C LEU A 421 7.00 -6.89 1.26
N THR A 422 6.83 -6.33 0.06
CA THR A 422 7.96 -5.88 -0.78
C THR A 422 8.68 -4.68 -0.16
N ILE A 423 7.94 -3.71 0.39
CA ILE A 423 8.51 -2.55 1.08
C ILE A 423 9.30 -3.00 2.31
N THR A 424 8.73 -3.91 3.11
CA THR A 424 9.42 -4.49 4.27
C THR A 424 10.71 -5.22 3.88
N ALA A 425 10.69 -6.02 2.81
CA ALA A 425 11.89 -6.70 2.31
C ALA A 425 12.97 -5.72 1.84
N LEU A 426 12.59 -4.67 1.11
CA LEU A 426 13.53 -3.62 0.69
C LEU A 426 14.11 -2.87 1.90
N ALA A 427 13.29 -2.58 2.91
CA ALA A 427 13.74 -1.94 4.14
C ALA A 427 14.73 -2.81 4.93
N LYS A 428 14.52 -4.14 4.99
CA LYS A 428 15.47 -5.09 5.60
C LYS A 428 16.80 -5.08 4.86
N ARG A 429 16.81 -5.11 3.53
CA ARG A 429 18.04 -4.97 2.73
C ARG A 429 18.78 -3.68 3.03
N LEU A 430 18.06 -2.55 3.06
CA LEU A 430 18.66 -1.26 3.42
C LEU A 430 19.27 -1.31 4.81
N SER A 431 18.57 -1.89 5.78
CA SER A 431 19.06 -2.00 7.15
C SER A 431 20.34 -2.83 7.25
N ASN A 432 20.44 -3.93 6.52
CA ASN A 432 21.65 -4.74 6.46
C ASN A 432 22.84 -3.94 5.89
N ASN A 433 22.63 -3.21 4.78
CA ASN A 433 23.65 -2.33 4.22
C ASN A 433 24.10 -1.24 5.22
N LEU A 434 23.14 -0.64 5.95
CA LEU A 434 23.46 0.37 6.96
C LEU A 434 24.24 -0.21 8.16
N LYS A 435 23.93 -1.44 8.59
CA LYS A 435 24.70 -2.14 9.64
C LYS A 435 26.13 -2.39 9.20
N GLU A 436 26.35 -2.87 7.97
CA GLU A 436 27.70 -3.05 7.40
C GLU A 436 28.48 -1.74 7.35
N GLU A 437 27.88 -0.66 6.84
CA GLU A 437 28.52 0.66 6.74
C GLU A 437 28.88 1.27 8.10
N LEU A 438 28.09 0.99 9.14
CA LEU A 438 28.30 1.52 10.49
C LEU A 438 29.18 0.60 11.36
N GLY A 439 29.60 -0.55 10.82
CA GLY A 439 30.43 -1.52 11.51
C GLY A 439 29.72 -2.27 12.65
N SER A 440 28.38 -2.39 12.53
CA SER A 440 27.54 -3.11 13.50
C SER A 440 27.39 -4.60 13.17
N LEU A 441 27.95 -5.08 12.06
CA LEU A 441 28.01 -6.48 11.63
C LEU A 441 29.40 -7.06 11.78
#